data_f4500e38c17e4b970d460c3fc163314f
#
_entry.id   f4500e38c17e4b970d460c3fc163314f
#
_cell.length_a   1.000
_cell.length_b   1.000
_cell.length_c   1.000
_cell.angle_alpha   90.00
_cell.angle_beta   90.00
_cell.angle_gamma   90.00
#
_symmetry.space_group_name_H-M   'P 1'
#
loop_
_entity.id
_entity.type
_entity.pdbx_description
1 polymer ?
#
loop_
_entity_poly.entity_id
_entity_poly.type
_entity_poly.pdbx_seq_one_letter_code
_entity_poly.pdbx_strand_id
1 'polypeptide(L)'
;MTGRWRKVSRSECSAPYPELLELEPGGRYTGWNETPSAFHPLWDRGGWEPAGPGRLRISLANDAVREYDVELDGDALVFDDSDGCRIEYVRA
;
A
#
# COMPACT_ATOMS: atom_id res chain seq x y z
N MET A 1 7.22 -7.98 5.83
CA MET A 1 6.36 -7.02 5.11
C MET A 1 6.66 -6.96 3.61
N THR A 2 7.86 -7.32 3.20
CA THR A 2 8.21 -7.36 1.78
C THR A 2 7.35 -8.37 1.01
N GLY A 3 7.15 -8.11 -0.27
CA GLY A 3 6.40 -8.98 -1.16
C GLY A 3 5.25 -8.27 -1.85
N ARG A 4 4.40 -9.06 -2.47
CA ARG A 4 3.20 -8.57 -3.16
C ARG A 4 1.97 -8.76 -2.30
N TRP A 5 1.09 -7.77 -2.37
CA TRP A 5 -0.11 -7.70 -1.55
C TRP A 5 -1.30 -7.31 -2.42
N ARG A 6 -2.45 -7.93 -2.17
CA ARG A 6 -3.71 -7.67 -2.87
C ARG A 6 -4.69 -7.04 -1.90
N LYS A 7 -5.31 -5.92 -2.29
CA LYS A 7 -6.31 -5.24 -1.48
C LYS A 7 -7.58 -6.07 -1.38
N VAL A 8 -8.08 -6.23 -0.15
CA VAL A 8 -9.36 -6.89 0.10
C VAL A 8 -10.41 -5.94 0.65
N SER A 9 -10.02 -4.76 1.14
CA SER A 9 -10.97 -3.73 1.55
C SER A 9 -11.77 -3.21 0.37
N ARG A 10 -13.06 -2.91 0.62
CA ARG A 10 -13.98 -2.38 -0.38
C ARG A 10 -14.74 -1.14 0.11
N SER A 11 -14.22 -0.47 1.12
CA SER A 11 -14.80 0.78 1.63
C SER A 11 -14.53 1.93 0.67
N GLU A 12 -15.33 2.99 0.76
CA GLU A 12 -15.13 4.19 -0.06
C GLU A 12 -13.76 4.82 0.19
N CYS A 13 -13.30 4.86 1.43
CA CYS A 13 -12.02 5.45 1.75
C CYS A 13 -10.84 4.64 1.21
N SER A 14 -11.01 3.33 1.00
CA SER A 14 -9.95 2.48 0.44
C SER A 14 -9.92 2.49 -1.08
N ALA A 15 -10.95 3.01 -1.75
CA ALA A 15 -11.05 3.01 -3.21
C ALA A 15 -9.86 3.68 -3.92
N PRO A 16 -9.29 4.80 -3.43
CA PRO A 16 -8.13 5.42 -4.07
C PRO A 16 -6.83 4.63 -3.93
N TYR A 17 -6.80 3.64 -3.05
CA TYR A 17 -5.58 2.85 -2.82
C TYR A 17 -5.44 1.76 -3.90
N PRO A 18 -4.19 1.41 -4.28
CA PRO A 18 -3.97 0.44 -5.35
C PRO A 18 -4.52 -0.95 -4.99
N GLU A 19 -5.00 -1.66 -6.01
CA GLU A 19 -5.49 -3.02 -5.86
C GLU A 19 -4.38 -4.00 -5.53
N LEU A 20 -3.20 -3.77 -6.11
CA LEU A 20 -1.98 -4.53 -5.84
C LEU A 20 -0.88 -3.60 -5.43
N LEU A 21 -0.06 -4.02 -4.48
CA LEU A 21 1.16 -3.31 -4.16
C LEU A 21 2.31 -4.28 -3.96
N GLU A 22 3.50 -3.79 -4.22
CA GLU A 22 4.72 -4.53 -3.98
C GLU A 22 5.67 -3.70 -3.15
N LEU A 23 6.17 -4.31 -2.08
CA LEU A 23 7.18 -3.72 -1.20
C LEU A 23 8.45 -4.55 -1.37
N GLU A 24 9.41 -4.02 -2.12
CA GLU A 24 10.64 -4.73 -2.43
C GLU A 24 11.66 -4.59 -1.29
N PRO A 25 12.52 -5.60 -1.08
CA PRO A 25 13.53 -5.53 0.00
C PRO A 25 14.47 -4.33 -0.11
N GLY A 26 14.68 -3.81 -1.31
CA GLY A 26 15.53 -2.64 -1.54
C GLY A 26 14.89 -1.31 -1.20
N GLY A 27 13.64 -1.30 -0.74
CA GLY A 27 12.93 -0.08 -0.38
C GLY A 27 12.12 0.52 -1.52
N ARG A 28 11.91 -0.19 -2.60
CA ARG A 28 11.04 0.27 -3.70
C ARG A 28 9.61 -0.13 -3.44
N TYR A 29 8.70 0.81 -3.70
CA TYR A 29 7.26 0.61 -3.63
C TYR A 29 6.65 0.76 -5.01
N THR A 30 5.75 -0.14 -5.37
CA THR A 30 4.97 -0.06 -6.61
C THR A 30 3.53 -0.43 -6.33
N GLY A 31 2.59 0.33 -6.89
CA GLY A 31 1.16 0.06 -6.78
C GLY A 31 0.52 -0.05 -8.16
N TRP A 32 -0.42 -0.98 -8.33
CA TRP A 32 -1.14 -1.21 -9.58
C TRP A 32 -2.64 -1.29 -9.33
N ASN A 33 -3.40 -0.97 -10.38
CA ASN A 33 -4.82 -1.28 -10.44
C ASN A 33 -5.03 -2.43 -11.42
N GLU A 34 -5.78 -3.43 -10.98
CA GLU A 34 -6.11 -4.58 -11.82
C GLU A 34 -7.33 -4.36 -12.72
N THR A 35 -7.98 -3.19 -12.62
CA THR A 35 -9.20 -2.96 -13.39
C THR A 35 -8.90 -2.93 -14.88
N PRO A 36 -9.62 -3.73 -15.70
CA PRO A 36 -9.35 -3.81 -17.15
C PRO A 36 -9.53 -2.49 -17.88
N SER A 37 -10.27 -1.55 -17.32
CA SER A 37 -10.49 -0.23 -17.91
C SER A 37 -9.37 0.75 -17.62
N ALA A 38 -8.36 0.36 -16.86
CA ALA A 38 -7.27 1.25 -16.50
C ALA A 38 -6.35 1.47 -17.69
N PHE A 39 -6.33 2.68 -18.22
CA PHE A 39 -5.33 3.11 -19.19
C PHE A 39 -3.94 3.18 -18.57
N HIS A 40 -3.85 3.15 -17.26
CA HIS A 40 -2.61 3.22 -16.50
C HIS A 40 -2.57 2.06 -15.51
N PRO A 41 -2.04 0.89 -15.94
CA PRO A 41 -1.91 -0.25 -15.03
C PRO A 41 -0.99 0.06 -13.86
N LEU A 42 0.01 0.89 -14.07
CA LEU A 42 0.85 1.39 -12.99
C LEU A 42 0.14 2.57 -12.33
N TRP A 43 -0.26 2.39 -11.07
CA TRP A 43 -0.98 3.41 -10.34
C TRP A 43 -0.03 4.37 -9.65
N ASP A 44 1.02 3.85 -9.01
CA ASP A 44 1.96 4.65 -8.24
C ASP A 44 3.27 3.89 -8.05
N ARG A 45 4.33 4.62 -7.77
CA ARG A 45 5.62 4.04 -7.40
C ARG A 45 6.44 5.04 -6.62
N GLY A 46 7.39 4.51 -5.84
CA GLY A 46 8.27 5.33 -5.03
C GLY A 46 9.10 4.46 -4.12
N GLY A 47 9.24 4.88 -2.87
CA GLY A 47 9.98 4.16 -1.86
C GLY A 47 9.15 3.83 -0.64
N TRP A 48 9.62 2.87 0.14
CA TRP A 48 9.03 2.57 1.43
C TRP A 48 10.13 2.31 2.44
N GLU A 49 9.85 2.63 3.71
CA GLU A 49 10.75 2.33 4.80
C GLU A 49 9.97 2.20 6.11
N PRO A 50 10.45 1.40 7.05
CA PRO A 50 9.89 1.41 8.39
C PRO A 50 10.14 2.76 9.05
N ALA A 51 9.11 3.31 9.70
CA ALA A 51 9.19 4.60 10.39
C ALA A 51 9.12 4.43 11.90
N GLY A 52 9.36 3.21 12.39
CA GLY A 52 9.28 2.83 13.79
C GLY A 52 8.45 1.57 13.96
N PRO A 53 8.32 1.03 15.18
CA PRO A 53 7.49 -0.15 15.41
C PRO A 53 6.05 0.09 15.00
N GLY A 54 5.53 -0.76 14.10
CA GLY A 54 4.16 -0.65 13.62
C GLY A 54 3.88 0.57 12.75
N ARG A 55 4.90 1.21 12.19
CA ARG A 55 4.72 2.35 11.30
C ARG A 55 5.49 2.16 10.01
N LEU A 56 4.89 2.63 8.92
CA LEU A 56 5.44 2.56 7.58
C LEU A 56 5.40 3.94 6.93
N ARG A 57 6.49 4.31 6.28
CA ARG A 57 6.56 5.54 5.48
C ARG A 57 6.64 5.16 4.01
N ILE A 58 5.77 5.76 3.20
CA ILE A 58 5.77 5.58 1.75
C ILE A 58 6.00 6.93 1.09
N SER A 59 6.99 6.98 0.20
CA SER A 59 7.26 8.13 -0.64
C SER A 59 6.63 7.88 -2.01
N LEU A 60 5.78 8.80 -2.45
CA LEU A 60 5.03 8.67 -3.69
C LEU A 60 5.77 9.32 -4.86
N ALA A 61 5.31 9.04 -6.09
CA ALA A 61 5.95 9.54 -7.31
C ALA A 61 5.93 11.08 -7.41
N ASN A 62 4.98 11.74 -6.76
CA ASN A 62 4.88 13.20 -6.73
C ASN A 62 5.65 13.85 -5.57
N ASP A 63 6.60 13.14 -4.99
CA ASP A 63 7.39 13.53 -3.84
C ASP A 63 6.61 13.69 -2.53
N ALA A 64 5.33 13.35 -2.52
CA ALA A 64 4.57 13.31 -1.29
C ALA A 64 5.03 12.14 -0.43
N VAL A 65 5.04 12.35 0.89
CA VAL A 65 5.38 11.32 1.86
C VAL A 65 4.17 11.07 2.74
N ARG A 66 3.81 9.80 2.90
CA ARG A 66 2.70 9.40 3.77
C ARG A 66 3.18 8.39 4.79
N GLU A 67 2.67 8.51 6.00
CA GLU A 67 2.95 7.55 7.06
C GLU A 67 1.67 6.84 7.47
N TYR A 68 1.81 5.56 7.76
CA TYR A 68 0.69 4.69 8.14
C TYR A 68 1.06 3.92 9.40
N ASP A 69 0.06 3.68 10.23
CA ASP A 69 0.16 2.62 11.20
C ASP A 69 -0.09 1.31 10.46
N VAL A 70 0.75 0.32 10.68
CA VAL A 70 0.63 -0.96 9.99
C VAL A 70 0.64 -2.11 10.96
N GLU A 71 -0.09 -3.15 10.63
CA GLU A 71 -0.14 -4.39 11.36
C GLU A 71 0.04 -5.54 10.39
N LEU A 72 1.02 -6.39 10.67
CA LEU A 72 1.28 -7.58 9.88
C LEU A 72 0.87 -8.79 10.71
N ASP A 73 -0.09 -9.56 10.21
CA ASP A 73 -0.59 -10.76 10.87
C ASP A 73 -0.60 -11.90 9.84
N GLY A 74 0.48 -12.70 9.84
CA GLY A 74 0.63 -13.79 8.88
C GLY A 74 0.63 -13.26 7.44
N ASP A 75 -0.42 -13.62 6.69
CA ASP A 75 -0.59 -13.21 5.29
C ASP A 75 -1.46 -11.96 5.13
N ALA A 76 -1.79 -11.28 6.22
CA ALA A 76 -2.59 -10.07 6.19
C ALA A 76 -1.73 -8.86 6.56
N LEU A 77 -1.92 -7.77 5.84
CA LEU A 77 -1.26 -6.49 6.10
C LEU A 77 -2.32 -5.40 6.14
N VAL A 78 -2.38 -4.68 7.26
CA VAL A 78 -3.39 -3.66 7.46
C VAL A 78 -2.71 -2.30 7.61
N PHE A 79 -3.18 -1.33 6.85
CA PHE A 79 -2.76 0.06 6.97
C PHE A 79 -3.88 0.88 7.60
N ASP A 80 -3.53 1.72 8.55
CA ASP A 80 -4.43 2.75 9.06
C ASP A 80 -3.83 4.10 8.72
N ASP A 81 -4.55 4.91 7.93
CA ASP A 81 -4.07 6.23 7.57
C ASP A 81 -4.45 7.27 8.63
N SER A 82 -3.96 8.49 8.47
CA SER A 82 -4.20 9.56 9.43
C SER A 82 -5.65 10.04 9.47
N ASP A 83 -6.44 9.71 8.45
CA ASP A 83 -7.85 10.07 8.37
C ASP A 83 -8.78 8.99 8.93
N GLY A 84 -8.22 7.94 9.48
CA GLY A 84 -8.98 6.85 10.06
C GLY A 84 -9.43 5.80 9.06
N CYS A 85 -8.89 5.81 7.85
CA CYS A 85 -9.19 4.79 6.86
C CYS A 85 -8.35 3.55 7.11
N ARG A 86 -9.01 2.40 7.18
CA ARG A 86 -8.35 1.12 7.34
C ARG A 86 -8.37 0.36 6.02
N ILE A 87 -7.19 0.04 5.52
CA ILE A 87 -7.03 -0.66 4.25
C ILE A 87 -6.36 -2.00 4.51
N GLU A 88 -7.04 -3.07 4.13
CA GLU A 88 -6.55 -4.42 4.35
C GLU A 88 -6.07 -5.04 3.05
N TYR A 89 -4.91 -5.69 3.15
CA TYR A 89 -4.29 -6.44 2.06
C TYR A 89 -3.99 -7.85 2.52
N VAL A 90 -3.95 -8.77 1.57
CA VAL A 90 -3.46 -10.14 1.80
C VAL A 90 -2.35 -10.43 0.81
N ARG A 91 -1.51 -11.42 1.11
CA ARG A 91 -0.46 -11.83 0.19
C ARG A 91 -1.04 -12.27 -1.15
N ALA A 92 -0.44 -11.75 -2.20
CA ALA A 92 -0.84 -12.09 -3.56
C ALA A 92 0.00 -13.25 -4.11
#